data_9d680b8365356be4a5ede12e50bc4190
#
_entry.id   9d680b8365356be4a5ede12e50bc4190
#
_cell.length_a   1.000
_cell.length_b   1.000
_cell.length_c   1.000
_cell.angle_alpha   90.00
_cell.angle_beta   90.00
_cell.angle_gamma   90.00
#
_symmetry.space_group_name_H-M   'P 1'
#
loop_
_entity.id
_entity.type
_entity.pdbx_description
1 polymer ?
#
loop_
_entity_poly.entity_id
_entity_poly.type
_entity_poly.pdbx_seq_one_letter_code
_entity_poly.pdbx_strand_id
1 'polypeptide(L)'
;MKKLALVLGSLLVVGSVASAKEVMPAPMPAPEKVVEYVEKPVIVYRDREVTPAWRPNGSVEVELRNWGEVEGHKAKDKYWNGKDYWTQLRTTAKINFTEKQSLKIHTRSNYGLKRANNELADSKRLELTHTYKFGNLGSTKIDARLETKFRHELEEDEQGLKYGEKFVEIKPVFDFSEYFFKNDYVKATALELAPFYRYVWGAPVEASDRYANIYGLYANAEFDLPWGMTFQAEFDDGIFAYGRENRNSGNVGEDLSAEYGNVELTLTKEFQLYKSAKNDLRLHLEGVYETSYSWSKKDIASVEGFGTVRANGKKERLGGYSAKFDPAIVYNFKATDYVTLFTRVGAEYKNRTQSVDSYSSTNRHGAKHWRWQPYARVGFKATF
;
A
#
# COMPACT_ATOMS: atom_id res chain seq x y z
N MET A 1 15.33 8.25 25.38
CA MET A 1 14.65 7.34 26.30
C MET A 1 13.16 7.62 26.46
N LYS A 2 12.70 8.88 26.64
CA LYS A 2 11.23 9.19 26.75
C LYS A 2 10.41 8.80 25.53
N LYS A 3 10.95 8.90 24.31
CA LYS A 3 10.26 8.52 23.06
C LYS A 3 10.13 7.00 22.86
N LEU A 4 11.09 6.22 23.38
CA LEU A 4 11.05 4.76 23.34
C LEU A 4 9.98 4.21 24.28
N ALA A 5 9.81 4.84 25.45
CA ALA A 5 8.77 4.47 26.40
C ALA A 5 7.35 4.69 25.85
N LEU A 6 7.17 5.70 24.99
CA LEU A 6 5.87 5.98 24.36
C LEU A 6 5.52 4.93 23.30
N VAL A 7 6.50 4.46 22.55
CA VAL A 7 6.32 3.39 21.54
C VAL A 7 6.03 2.05 22.23
N LEU A 8 6.74 1.74 23.30
CA LEU A 8 6.48 0.55 24.13
C LEU A 8 5.14 0.66 24.84
N GLY A 9 4.75 1.85 25.30
CA GLY A 9 3.45 2.10 25.91
C GLY A 9 2.28 1.90 24.92
N SER A 10 2.43 2.32 23.67
CA SER A 10 1.42 2.10 22.64
C SER A 10 1.30 0.64 22.23
N LEU A 11 2.40 -0.12 22.23
CA LEU A 11 2.39 -1.57 22.04
C LEU A 11 1.70 -2.32 23.19
N LEU A 12 1.89 -1.85 24.42
CA LEU A 12 1.22 -2.42 25.60
C LEU A 12 -0.29 -2.11 25.62
N VAL A 13 -0.70 -0.93 25.16
CA VAL A 13 -2.12 -0.57 25.04
C VAL A 13 -2.80 -1.43 23.98
N VAL A 14 -2.15 -1.69 22.85
CA VAL A 14 -2.68 -2.62 21.83
C VAL A 14 -2.72 -4.05 22.36
N GLY A 15 -1.71 -4.45 23.14
CA GLY A 15 -1.67 -5.77 23.80
C GLY A 15 -2.78 -5.94 24.86
N SER A 16 -3.13 -4.87 25.59
CA SER A 16 -4.19 -4.91 26.60
C SER A 16 -5.61 -4.96 26.00
N VAL A 17 -5.79 -4.43 24.81
CA VAL A 17 -7.07 -4.55 24.08
C VAL A 17 -7.25 -5.97 23.50
N ALA A 18 -6.13 -6.67 23.19
CA ALA A 18 -6.17 -8.08 22.81
C ALA A 18 -6.50 -9.04 23.97
N SER A 19 -6.41 -8.55 25.22
CA SER A 19 -6.91 -9.24 26.41
C SER A 19 -8.42 -8.98 26.67
N ALA A 20 -9.14 -8.44 25.68
CA ALA A 20 -10.58 -8.39 25.74
C ALA A 20 -11.08 -9.82 25.89
N LYS A 21 -11.58 -10.11 27.11
CA LYS A 21 -12.38 -11.25 27.50
C LYS A 21 -12.68 -12.18 26.34
N GLU A 22 -12.27 -13.42 26.48
CA GLU A 22 -12.91 -14.53 25.77
C GLU A 22 -14.43 -14.31 25.84
N VAL A 23 -14.97 -13.66 24.81
CA VAL A 23 -16.41 -13.65 24.62
C VAL A 23 -16.68 -15.09 24.22
N MET A 24 -17.05 -15.88 25.20
CA MET A 24 -17.58 -17.22 24.94
C MET A 24 -18.57 -17.02 23.78
N PRO A 25 -18.41 -17.75 22.68
CA PRO A 25 -19.38 -17.67 21.61
C PRO A 25 -20.73 -17.91 22.25
N ALA A 26 -21.68 -17.01 22.03
CA ALA A 26 -23.03 -17.20 22.49
C ALA A 26 -23.43 -18.62 22.10
N PRO A 27 -23.99 -19.44 23.02
CA PRO A 27 -24.36 -20.79 22.69
C PRO A 27 -25.16 -20.76 21.40
N MET A 28 -24.73 -21.54 20.41
CA MET A 28 -25.46 -21.67 19.16
C MET A 28 -26.92 -21.93 19.52
N PRO A 29 -27.88 -21.20 18.95
CA PRO A 29 -29.28 -21.48 19.15
C PRO A 29 -29.47 -22.96 18.80
N ALA A 30 -30.11 -23.69 19.71
CA ALA A 30 -30.40 -25.09 19.51
C ALA A 30 -31.09 -25.25 18.12
N PRO A 31 -30.72 -26.27 17.34
CA PRO A 31 -31.31 -26.45 16.02
C PRO A 31 -32.84 -26.48 16.15
N GLU A 32 -33.48 -25.62 15.36
CA GLU A 32 -34.92 -25.54 15.36
C GLU A 32 -35.47 -26.81 14.72
N LYS A 33 -36.18 -27.60 15.50
CA LYS A 33 -36.78 -28.84 14.99
C LYS A 33 -38.00 -28.51 14.14
N VAL A 34 -37.88 -28.69 12.86
CA VAL A 34 -39.00 -28.60 11.95
C VAL A 34 -39.74 -29.94 11.93
N VAL A 35 -41.01 -29.91 12.26
CA VAL A 35 -41.88 -31.11 12.22
C VAL A 35 -42.55 -31.17 10.84
N GLU A 36 -42.16 -32.15 10.06
CA GLU A 36 -42.78 -32.44 8.76
C GLU A 36 -43.75 -33.63 8.90
N TYR A 37 -45.02 -33.40 8.58
CA TYR A 37 -46.04 -34.48 8.60
C TYR A 37 -46.00 -35.24 7.28
N VAL A 38 -45.63 -36.49 7.30
CA VAL A 38 -45.71 -37.41 6.17
C VAL A 38 -46.96 -38.27 6.35
N GLU A 39 -47.63 -38.73 5.29
CA GLU A 39 -48.93 -39.41 5.21
C GLU A 39 -49.18 -40.62 6.12
N LYS A 40 -48.20 -41.09 6.83
CA LYS A 40 -48.37 -41.88 8.07
C LYS A 40 -47.71 -41.07 9.16
N PRO A 41 -48.28 -41.01 10.40
CA PRO A 41 -47.81 -40.07 11.42
C PRO A 41 -46.42 -40.42 11.95
N VAL A 42 -45.43 -40.32 11.08
CA VAL A 42 -44.01 -40.38 11.42
C VAL A 42 -43.52 -38.94 11.44
N ILE A 43 -43.31 -38.41 12.65
CA ILE A 43 -42.70 -37.10 12.83
C ILE A 43 -41.23 -37.27 12.52
N VAL A 44 -40.79 -36.77 11.34
CA VAL A 44 -39.39 -36.71 10.95
C VAL A 44 -38.85 -35.36 11.40
N TYR A 45 -38.06 -35.36 12.45
CA TYR A 45 -37.30 -34.16 12.83
C TYR A 45 -36.10 -34.04 11.90
N ARG A 46 -36.07 -32.99 11.11
CA ARG A 46 -34.88 -32.58 10.32
C ARG A 46 -34.25 -31.40 11.04
N ASP A 47 -33.00 -31.58 11.43
CA ASP A 47 -32.21 -30.45 11.86
C ASP A 47 -32.03 -29.48 10.68
N ARG A 48 -32.55 -28.28 10.82
CA ARG A 48 -32.34 -27.22 9.84
C ARG A 48 -30.95 -26.69 10.06
N GLU A 49 -30.07 -26.84 9.06
CA GLU A 49 -28.78 -26.13 9.08
C GLU A 49 -29.06 -24.63 9.11
N VAL A 50 -28.89 -24.03 10.29
CA VAL A 50 -28.93 -22.58 10.43
C VAL A 50 -27.55 -22.07 10.02
N THR A 51 -27.45 -21.44 8.85
CA THR A 51 -26.26 -20.71 8.47
C THR A 51 -25.96 -19.67 9.56
N PRO A 52 -24.79 -19.69 10.18
CA PRO A 52 -24.48 -18.73 11.22
C PRO A 52 -24.63 -17.31 10.67
N ALA A 53 -25.30 -16.45 11.43
CA ALA A 53 -25.43 -15.04 11.07
C ALA A 53 -24.05 -14.41 10.88
N TRP A 54 -23.91 -13.55 9.87
CA TRP A 54 -22.68 -12.78 9.64
C TRP A 54 -22.23 -12.09 10.92
N ARG A 55 -20.92 -12.18 11.21
CA ARG A 55 -20.29 -11.45 12.31
C ARG A 55 -19.17 -10.59 11.75
N PRO A 56 -19.00 -9.34 12.23
CA PRO A 56 -17.84 -8.54 11.91
C PRO A 56 -16.55 -9.30 12.22
N ASN A 57 -15.59 -9.23 11.31
CA ASN A 57 -14.31 -9.87 11.45
C ASN A 57 -13.22 -8.96 10.89
N GLY A 58 -11.98 -9.31 11.14
CA GLY A 58 -10.91 -8.47 10.66
C GLY A 58 -9.52 -8.94 11.05
N SER A 59 -8.57 -8.04 10.82
CA SER A 59 -7.19 -8.24 11.22
C SER A 59 -6.52 -6.92 11.57
N VAL A 60 -5.54 -7.00 12.46
CA VAL A 60 -4.60 -5.90 12.75
C VAL A 60 -3.20 -6.45 12.56
N GLU A 61 -2.40 -5.76 11.79
CA GLU A 61 -0.99 -6.04 11.56
C GLU A 61 -0.16 -4.83 11.99
N VAL A 62 0.86 -5.07 12.81
CA VAL A 62 1.82 -4.07 13.23
C VAL A 62 3.20 -4.55 12.82
N GLU A 63 3.92 -3.70 12.11
CA GLU A 63 5.22 -4.02 11.56
C GLU A 63 6.21 -2.89 11.85
N LEU A 64 7.38 -3.25 12.35
CA LEU A 64 8.54 -2.39 12.45
C LEU A 64 9.54 -2.80 11.36
N ARG A 65 9.91 -1.87 10.50
CA ARG A 65 10.92 -2.03 9.45
C ARG A 65 12.14 -1.21 9.79
N ASN A 66 13.30 -1.78 9.57
CA ASN A 66 14.57 -1.07 9.70
C ASN A 66 15.43 -1.33 8.48
N TRP A 67 15.98 -0.28 7.89
CA TRP A 67 16.93 -0.35 6.79
C TRP A 67 18.32 0.03 7.30
N GLY A 68 19.30 -0.76 6.94
CA GLY A 68 20.71 -0.48 7.20
C GLY A 68 21.34 0.49 6.22
N GLU A 69 22.65 0.51 6.19
CA GLU A 69 23.42 1.35 5.27
C GLU A 69 23.38 0.81 3.85
N VAL A 70 23.31 1.72 2.87
CA VAL A 70 23.47 1.38 1.46
C VAL A 70 24.94 1.05 1.18
N GLU A 71 25.21 -0.03 0.46
CA GLU A 71 26.54 -0.48 0.09
C GLU A 71 27.38 0.65 -0.53
N GLY A 72 28.59 0.88 0.00
CA GLY A 72 29.53 1.88 -0.49
C GLY A 72 29.12 3.33 -0.21
N HIS A 73 28.07 3.56 0.59
CA HIS A 73 27.68 4.90 1.02
C HIS A 73 28.71 5.44 2.03
N LYS A 74 29.39 6.52 1.68
CA LYS A 74 30.24 7.27 2.60
C LYS A 74 29.52 8.57 2.95
N ALA A 75 29.59 8.97 4.21
CA ALA A 75 28.92 10.16 4.74
C ALA A 75 29.22 11.49 4.00
N LYS A 76 30.14 11.50 3.07
CA LYS A 76 30.54 12.66 2.23
C LYS A 76 30.18 12.48 0.75
N ASP A 77 29.59 11.36 0.36
CA ASP A 77 29.27 11.09 -1.03
C ASP A 77 27.93 11.75 -1.38
N LYS A 78 27.97 12.92 -2.00
CA LYS A 78 26.82 13.73 -2.41
C LYS A 78 25.88 13.02 -3.42
N TYR A 79 26.28 11.84 -3.88
CA TYR A 79 25.61 11.16 -5.00
C TYR A 79 24.60 10.09 -4.56
N TRP A 80 24.44 9.83 -3.25
CA TRP A 80 23.59 8.75 -2.75
C TRP A 80 22.36 9.32 -2.07
N ASN A 81 21.24 9.18 -2.71
CA ASN A 81 19.92 9.49 -2.13
C ASN A 81 19.37 8.25 -1.44
N GLY A 82 20.16 7.61 -0.61
CA GLY A 82 19.78 6.45 0.18
C GLY A 82 19.36 6.87 1.57
N LYS A 83 18.20 6.44 2.00
CA LYS A 83 17.74 6.58 3.38
C LYS A 83 18.45 5.51 4.22
N ASP A 84 19.66 5.85 4.73
CA ASP A 84 20.41 4.96 5.62
C ASP A 84 19.84 4.97 7.03
N TYR A 85 19.86 3.80 7.68
CA TYR A 85 19.50 3.66 9.09
C TYR A 85 18.15 4.27 9.47
N TRP A 86 17.17 4.12 8.62
CA TRP A 86 15.85 4.61 8.91
C TRP A 86 14.91 3.49 9.38
N THR A 87 13.99 3.86 10.21
CA THR A 87 13.01 2.96 10.79
C THR A 87 11.62 3.42 10.43
N GLN A 88 10.75 2.48 10.12
CA GLN A 88 9.36 2.74 9.82
C GLN A 88 8.46 1.85 10.65
N LEU A 89 7.54 2.45 11.38
CA LEU A 89 6.43 1.74 12.01
C LEU A 89 5.23 1.81 11.07
N ARG A 90 4.65 0.65 10.77
CA ARG A 90 3.41 0.50 10.00
C ARG A 90 2.36 -0.20 10.82
N THR A 91 1.13 0.26 10.71
CA THR A 91 -0.02 -0.47 11.23
C THR A 91 -1.05 -0.57 10.12
N THR A 92 -1.57 -1.77 9.88
CA THR A 92 -2.67 -2.01 8.97
C THR A 92 -3.78 -2.73 9.72
N ALA A 93 -4.95 -2.12 9.80
CA ALA A 93 -6.16 -2.76 10.29
C ALA A 93 -7.15 -2.92 9.15
N LYS A 94 -7.78 -4.08 9.05
CA LYS A 94 -8.88 -4.34 8.13
C LYS A 94 -10.06 -4.84 8.93
N ILE A 95 -11.20 -4.19 8.79
CA ILE A 95 -12.46 -4.52 9.47
C ILE A 95 -13.51 -4.76 8.40
N ASN A 96 -14.08 -5.96 8.37
CA ASN A 96 -15.22 -6.28 7.53
C ASN A 96 -16.48 -6.12 8.40
N PHE A 97 -17.27 -5.09 8.14
CA PHE A 97 -18.51 -4.79 8.88
C PHE A 97 -19.65 -5.69 8.41
N THR A 98 -19.65 -5.98 7.12
CA THR A 98 -20.59 -6.89 6.46
C THR A 98 -19.83 -7.66 5.37
N GLU A 99 -20.49 -8.61 4.72
CA GLU A 99 -19.92 -9.31 3.56
C GLU A 99 -19.54 -8.36 2.42
N LYS A 100 -20.24 -7.22 2.34
CA LYS A 100 -20.07 -6.23 1.27
C LYS A 100 -19.25 -5.01 1.67
N GLN A 101 -19.07 -4.74 2.95
CA GLN A 101 -18.43 -3.51 3.43
C GLN A 101 -17.20 -3.79 4.28
N SER A 102 -16.12 -3.12 3.95
CA SER A 102 -14.90 -3.15 4.75
C SER A 102 -14.24 -1.78 4.85
N LEU A 103 -13.50 -1.58 5.92
CA LEU A 103 -12.62 -0.44 6.14
C LEU A 103 -11.19 -0.95 6.35
N LYS A 104 -10.26 -0.41 5.59
CA LYS A 104 -8.82 -0.58 5.80
C LYS A 104 -8.27 0.73 6.36
N ILE A 105 -7.55 0.63 7.46
CA ILE A 105 -6.82 1.72 8.10
C ILE A 105 -5.34 1.40 7.96
N HIS A 106 -4.58 2.28 7.34
CA HIS A 106 -3.14 2.12 7.21
C HIS A 106 -2.43 3.36 7.78
N THR A 107 -1.52 3.14 8.71
CA THR A 107 -0.66 4.19 9.25
C THR A 107 0.80 3.88 8.98
N ARG A 108 1.58 4.92 8.76
CA ARG A 108 3.01 4.86 8.58
C ARG A 108 3.67 6.01 9.33
N SER A 109 4.71 5.70 10.08
CA SER A 109 5.56 6.71 10.73
C SER A 109 7.02 6.38 10.46
N ASN A 110 7.76 7.33 9.94
CA ASN A 110 9.18 7.19 9.64
C ASN A 110 10.00 7.89 10.73
N TYR A 111 11.11 7.28 11.11
CA TYR A 111 12.03 7.78 12.14
C TYR A 111 13.46 7.60 11.66
N GLY A 112 14.29 8.65 11.74
CA GLY A 112 15.72 8.53 11.61
C GLY A 112 16.34 8.01 12.90
N LEU A 113 17.15 6.94 12.86
CA LEU A 113 17.85 6.40 14.01
C LEU A 113 19.17 7.14 14.32
N LYS A 114 19.78 7.79 13.33
CA LYS A 114 20.96 8.62 13.48
C LYS A 114 20.60 10.09 13.33
N ARG A 115 20.86 10.86 14.36
CA ARG A 115 20.72 12.32 14.39
C ARG A 115 21.65 13.08 13.44
N ALA A 116 22.60 12.40 12.81
CA ALA A 116 23.65 13.04 12.01
C ALA A 116 23.22 13.39 10.58
N ASN A 117 22.14 12.80 10.08
CA ASN A 117 21.58 13.14 8.77
C ASN A 117 20.16 13.66 9.00
N ASN A 118 20.02 14.97 9.18
CA ASN A 118 18.75 15.68 9.33
C ASN A 118 17.87 15.64 8.07
N GLU A 119 18.25 14.86 7.06
CA GLU A 119 17.59 14.83 5.76
C GLU A 119 16.33 13.94 5.70
N LEU A 120 16.00 13.24 6.77
CA LEU A 120 14.77 12.50 6.86
C LEU A 120 13.79 13.24 7.76
N ALA A 121 12.98 14.06 7.14
CA ALA A 121 11.78 14.59 7.77
C ALA A 121 10.98 13.42 8.40
N ASP A 122 10.59 13.57 9.65
CA ASP A 122 9.69 12.64 10.33
C ASP A 122 8.36 12.69 9.58
N SER A 123 8.14 11.78 8.64
CA SER A 123 6.88 11.74 7.91
C SER A 123 5.91 10.75 8.55
N LYS A 124 4.65 11.15 8.61
CA LYS A 124 3.54 10.34 9.11
C LYS A 124 2.45 10.28 8.07
N ARG A 125 1.89 9.09 7.87
CA ARG A 125 0.77 8.89 6.93
C ARG A 125 -0.38 8.17 7.63
N LEU A 126 -1.58 8.65 7.37
CA LEU A 126 -2.83 7.97 7.68
C LEU A 126 -3.60 7.76 6.37
N GLU A 127 -3.98 6.53 6.10
CA GLU A 127 -4.89 6.19 4.99
C GLU A 127 -6.10 5.44 5.54
N LEU A 128 -7.28 5.82 5.08
CA LEU A 128 -8.54 5.15 5.34
C LEU A 128 -9.12 4.76 3.98
N THR A 129 -9.36 3.47 3.76
CA THR A 129 -10.00 2.99 2.52
C THR A 129 -11.26 2.24 2.88
N HIS A 130 -12.40 2.79 2.52
CA HIS A 130 -13.69 2.10 2.59
C HIS A 130 -13.95 1.40 1.26
N THR A 131 -14.36 0.15 1.32
CA THR A 131 -14.74 -0.64 0.14
C THR A 131 -16.17 -1.12 0.28
N TYR A 132 -16.97 -0.88 -0.76
CA TYR A 132 -18.29 -1.45 -0.93
C TYR A 132 -18.31 -2.36 -2.15
N LYS A 133 -18.65 -3.63 -1.96
CA LYS A 133 -18.75 -4.65 -3.02
C LYS A 133 -20.18 -4.71 -3.55
N PHE A 134 -20.35 -4.47 -4.83
CA PHE A 134 -21.64 -4.65 -5.51
C PHE A 134 -21.85 -6.13 -5.90
N GLY A 135 -20.76 -6.87 -6.10
CA GLY A 135 -20.75 -8.19 -6.70
C GLY A 135 -20.83 -8.10 -8.22
N ASN A 136 -21.28 -9.17 -8.85
CA ASN A 136 -21.36 -9.21 -10.31
C ASN A 136 -22.34 -8.17 -10.87
N LEU A 137 -21.93 -7.50 -11.94
CA LEU A 137 -22.77 -6.54 -12.65
C LEU A 137 -23.84 -7.28 -13.47
N GLY A 138 -25.07 -7.30 -12.96
CA GLY A 138 -26.20 -7.98 -13.59
C GLY A 138 -25.90 -9.46 -13.81
N SER A 139 -26.05 -9.93 -15.04
CA SER A 139 -25.77 -11.32 -15.44
C SER A 139 -24.32 -11.56 -15.89
N THR A 140 -23.46 -10.55 -15.79
CA THR A 140 -22.05 -10.67 -16.19
C THR A 140 -21.21 -11.33 -15.10
N LYS A 141 -19.98 -11.71 -15.43
CA LYS A 141 -18.98 -12.17 -14.45
C LYS A 141 -18.02 -11.05 -14.02
N ILE A 142 -18.37 -9.80 -14.31
CA ILE A 142 -17.56 -8.64 -13.89
C ILE A 142 -17.89 -8.36 -12.44
N ASP A 143 -16.92 -8.54 -11.55
CA ASP A 143 -17.06 -8.13 -10.14
C ASP A 143 -16.81 -6.63 -10.01
N ALA A 144 -17.74 -5.93 -9.36
CA ALA A 144 -17.67 -4.49 -9.20
C ALA A 144 -17.61 -4.09 -7.73
N ARG A 145 -16.74 -3.12 -7.42
CA ARG A 145 -16.65 -2.51 -6.10
C ARG A 145 -16.38 -1.01 -6.19
N LEU A 146 -16.75 -0.29 -5.18
CA LEU A 146 -16.40 1.12 -5.00
C LEU A 146 -15.41 1.24 -3.85
N GLU A 147 -14.26 1.85 -4.13
CA GLU A 147 -13.28 2.24 -3.14
C GLU A 147 -13.33 3.74 -2.92
N THR A 148 -13.44 4.15 -1.67
CA THR A 148 -13.29 5.56 -1.26
C THR A 148 -12.11 5.65 -0.32
N LYS A 149 -11.10 6.42 -0.69
CA LYS A 149 -9.86 6.56 0.08
C LYS A 149 -9.71 7.99 0.58
N PHE A 150 -9.38 8.13 1.84
CA PHE A 150 -8.84 9.35 2.42
C PHE A 150 -7.37 9.11 2.79
N ARG A 151 -6.51 10.06 2.47
CA ARG A 151 -5.10 10.04 2.88
C ARG A 151 -4.74 11.39 3.48
N HIS A 152 -3.94 11.35 4.54
CA HIS A 152 -3.28 12.49 5.13
C HIS A 152 -1.81 12.13 5.35
N GLU A 153 -0.93 12.86 4.72
CA GLU A 153 0.51 12.75 4.89
C GLU A 153 1.04 14.02 5.57
N LEU A 154 1.72 13.84 6.70
CA LEU A 154 2.35 14.91 7.44
C LEU A 154 3.86 14.77 7.29
N GLU A 155 4.49 15.84 6.88
CA GLU A 155 5.94 15.95 6.82
C GLU A 155 6.37 17.14 7.69
N GLU A 156 7.57 17.08 8.22
CA GLU A 156 8.19 18.14 9.01
C GLU A 156 9.50 18.50 8.32
N ASP A 157 9.65 19.76 7.94
CA ASP A 157 10.88 20.24 7.31
C ASP A 157 12.02 20.44 8.34
N GLU A 158 13.21 20.83 7.87
CA GLU A 158 14.39 21.07 8.70
C GLU A 158 14.18 22.19 9.73
N GLN A 159 13.26 23.10 9.48
CA GLN A 159 12.88 24.20 10.38
C GLN A 159 11.79 23.80 11.39
N GLY A 160 11.30 22.57 11.34
CA GLY A 160 10.21 22.07 12.18
C GLY A 160 8.82 22.54 11.75
N LEU A 161 8.70 23.09 10.54
CA LEU A 161 7.40 23.45 9.96
C LEU A 161 6.71 22.18 9.47
N LYS A 162 5.46 22.02 9.90
CA LYS A 162 4.63 20.88 9.51
C LYS A 162 3.79 21.25 8.31
N TYR A 163 3.90 20.46 7.27
CA TYR A 163 3.01 20.54 6.12
C TYR A 163 2.41 19.17 5.83
N GLY A 164 1.29 19.15 5.16
CA GLY A 164 0.62 17.88 4.92
C GLY A 164 -0.35 17.93 3.78
N GLU A 165 -0.14 17.03 2.83
CA GLU A 165 -1.07 16.78 1.76
C GLU A 165 -2.21 15.90 2.26
N LYS A 166 -3.42 16.22 1.84
CA LYS A 166 -4.62 15.42 2.07
C LYS A 166 -5.29 15.16 0.74
N PHE A 167 -5.88 13.99 0.60
CA PHE A 167 -6.79 13.77 -0.51
C PHE A 167 -7.96 12.87 -0.15
N VAL A 168 -9.01 13.03 -0.93
CA VAL A 168 -10.11 12.06 -1.04
C VAL A 168 -10.13 11.54 -2.46
N GLU A 169 -10.20 10.21 -2.61
CA GLU A 169 -10.28 9.52 -3.90
C GLU A 169 -11.54 8.66 -3.94
N ILE A 170 -12.23 8.69 -5.07
CA ILE A 170 -13.35 7.80 -5.38
C ILE A 170 -12.93 6.97 -6.60
N LYS A 171 -12.98 5.65 -6.46
CA LYS A 171 -12.46 4.71 -7.45
C LYS A 171 -13.42 3.51 -7.61
N PRO A 172 -14.33 3.53 -8.59
CA PRO A 172 -15.03 2.32 -9.00
C PRO A 172 -14.04 1.36 -9.67
N VAL A 173 -14.05 0.11 -9.24
CA VAL A 173 -13.15 -0.95 -9.74
C VAL A 173 -14.00 -2.05 -10.37
N PHE A 174 -13.60 -2.47 -11.55
CA PHE A 174 -14.21 -3.54 -12.32
C PHE A 174 -13.20 -4.64 -12.57
N ASP A 175 -13.44 -5.83 -12.05
CA ASP A 175 -12.58 -6.99 -12.22
C ASP A 175 -13.13 -7.92 -13.30
N PHE A 176 -12.32 -8.15 -14.33
CA PHE A 176 -12.61 -8.98 -15.49
C PHE A 176 -11.90 -10.34 -15.45
N SER A 177 -11.24 -10.70 -14.36
CA SER A 177 -10.40 -11.90 -14.25
C SER A 177 -11.15 -13.18 -14.61
N GLU A 178 -12.47 -13.24 -14.37
CA GLU A 178 -13.31 -14.39 -14.70
C GLU A 178 -13.43 -14.69 -16.21
N TYR A 179 -13.07 -13.75 -17.08
CA TYR A 179 -13.09 -13.92 -18.54
C TYR A 179 -11.75 -14.33 -19.14
N PHE A 180 -10.64 -14.30 -18.36
CA PHE A 180 -9.29 -14.46 -18.88
C PHE A 180 -8.54 -15.59 -18.20
N PHE A 181 -7.67 -16.24 -18.96
CA PHE A 181 -6.60 -17.13 -18.52
C PHE A 181 -6.88 -17.95 -17.25
N LYS A 182 -7.66 -19.02 -17.39
CA LYS A 182 -7.93 -19.98 -16.31
C LYS A 182 -7.48 -21.38 -16.73
N ASN A 183 -6.19 -21.53 -17.00
CA ASN A 183 -5.61 -22.82 -17.35
C ASN A 183 -4.52 -23.21 -16.33
N ASP A 184 -3.97 -24.42 -16.46
CA ASP A 184 -2.99 -24.96 -15.52
C ASP A 184 -1.64 -24.23 -15.56
N TYR A 185 -1.37 -23.44 -16.59
CA TYR A 185 -0.10 -22.71 -16.74
C TYR A 185 -0.20 -21.26 -16.28
N VAL A 186 -1.32 -20.59 -16.58
CA VAL A 186 -1.53 -19.18 -16.23
C VAL A 186 -2.95 -18.99 -15.77
N LYS A 187 -3.10 -18.45 -14.57
CA LYS A 187 -4.40 -18.12 -14.00
C LYS A 187 -4.44 -16.65 -13.65
N ALA A 188 -5.36 -15.90 -14.28
CA ALA A 188 -5.64 -14.54 -13.86
C ALA A 188 -6.36 -14.56 -12.50
N THR A 189 -5.78 -13.91 -11.50
CA THR A 189 -6.34 -13.74 -10.15
C THR A 189 -6.98 -12.37 -9.96
N ALA A 190 -6.51 -11.37 -10.70
CA ALA A 190 -7.14 -10.07 -10.85
C ALA A 190 -6.89 -9.53 -12.26
N LEU A 191 -7.86 -8.85 -12.83
CA LEU A 191 -7.75 -8.07 -14.05
C LEU A 191 -8.65 -6.85 -13.93
N GLU A 192 -8.14 -5.84 -13.26
CA GLU A 192 -8.92 -4.71 -12.79
C GLU A 192 -8.71 -3.49 -13.65
N LEU A 193 -9.81 -2.78 -13.91
CA LEU A 193 -9.84 -1.46 -14.52
C LEU A 193 -10.63 -0.53 -13.60
N ALA A 194 -10.03 0.61 -13.26
CA ALA A 194 -10.59 1.50 -12.26
C ALA A 194 -10.35 2.97 -12.61
N PRO A 195 -11.30 3.64 -13.27
CA PRO A 195 -11.25 5.09 -13.36
C PRO A 195 -11.33 5.68 -11.96
N PHE A 196 -10.63 6.78 -11.72
CA PHE A 196 -10.69 7.44 -10.43
C PHE A 196 -10.77 8.95 -10.54
N TYR A 197 -11.34 9.55 -9.49
CA TYR A 197 -11.27 10.98 -9.23
C TYR A 197 -10.65 11.20 -7.87
N ARG A 198 -9.67 12.10 -7.79
CA ARG A 198 -9.00 12.48 -6.55
C ARG A 198 -9.00 13.99 -6.39
N TYR A 199 -9.44 14.47 -5.24
CA TYR A 199 -9.32 15.86 -4.82
C TYR A 199 -8.22 15.98 -3.78
N VAL A 200 -7.21 16.80 -4.06
CA VAL A 200 -6.02 17.00 -3.23
C VAL A 200 -6.02 18.40 -2.67
N TRP A 201 -5.67 18.56 -1.39
CA TRP A 201 -5.52 19.88 -0.73
C TRP A 201 -4.49 19.83 0.39
N GLY A 202 -4.08 20.99 0.91
CA GLY A 202 -3.20 21.09 2.08
C GLY A 202 -1.72 20.93 1.74
N ALA A 203 -1.26 21.62 0.72
CA ALA A 203 0.16 21.70 0.37
C ALA A 203 1.00 22.48 1.42
N PRO A 204 2.35 22.55 1.25
CA PRO A 204 3.26 23.26 2.17
C PRO A 204 2.78 24.66 2.55
N VAL A 205 3.15 25.08 3.75
CA VAL A 205 2.65 26.29 4.47
C VAL A 205 2.65 27.58 3.64
N GLU A 206 3.56 27.72 2.68
CA GLU A 206 3.62 28.88 1.78
C GLU A 206 2.55 28.86 0.67
N ALA A 207 1.76 27.80 0.61
CA ALA A 207 0.77 27.55 -0.43
C ALA A 207 -0.53 26.99 0.16
N SER A 208 -1.00 27.58 1.25
CA SER A 208 -2.16 27.10 2.03
C SER A 208 -3.45 26.91 1.23
N ASP A 209 -3.54 27.52 0.06
CA ASP A 209 -4.73 27.53 -0.78
C ASP A 209 -4.61 26.63 -2.03
N ARG A 210 -3.57 25.78 -2.09
CA ARG A 210 -3.39 24.86 -3.22
C ARG A 210 -4.35 23.69 -3.14
N TYR A 211 -4.98 23.43 -4.25
CA TYR A 211 -5.75 22.21 -4.48
C TYR A 211 -5.56 21.71 -5.91
N ALA A 212 -5.79 20.44 -6.12
CA ALA A 212 -5.81 19.85 -7.44
C ALA A 212 -6.97 18.87 -7.56
N ASN A 213 -7.56 18.82 -8.75
CA ASN A 213 -8.44 17.75 -9.17
C ASN A 213 -7.64 16.80 -10.05
N ILE A 214 -7.65 15.51 -9.75
CA ILE A 214 -6.95 14.49 -10.52
C ILE A 214 -7.99 13.54 -11.07
N TYR A 215 -7.95 13.34 -12.37
CA TYR A 215 -8.76 12.37 -13.09
C TYR A 215 -7.83 11.33 -13.67
N GLY A 216 -8.06 10.07 -13.40
CA GLY A 216 -7.12 9.05 -13.84
C GLY A 216 -7.74 7.70 -14.07
N LEU A 217 -6.89 6.80 -14.50
CA LEU A 217 -7.17 5.41 -14.75
C LEU A 217 -6.12 4.56 -14.04
N TYR A 218 -6.58 3.65 -13.22
CA TYR A 218 -5.77 2.59 -12.63
C TYR A 218 -6.12 1.26 -13.30
N ALA A 219 -5.13 0.46 -13.60
CA ALA A 219 -5.30 -0.91 -14.03
C ALA A 219 -4.35 -1.82 -13.25
N ASN A 220 -4.83 -3.00 -12.90
CA ASN A 220 -4.05 -4.02 -12.21
C ASN A 220 -4.32 -5.39 -12.84
N ALA A 221 -3.27 -6.11 -13.15
CA ALA A 221 -3.33 -7.48 -13.63
C ALA A 221 -2.46 -8.37 -12.76
N GLU A 222 -3.05 -9.40 -12.18
CA GLU A 222 -2.35 -10.39 -11.35
C GLU A 222 -2.53 -11.77 -11.94
N PHE A 223 -1.43 -12.54 -11.98
CA PHE A 223 -1.40 -13.88 -12.52
C PHE A 223 -0.65 -14.84 -11.60
N ASP A 224 -1.27 -15.99 -11.35
CA ASP A 224 -0.55 -17.16 -10.89
C ASP A 224 0.13 -17.81 -12.09
N LEU A 225 1.44 -18.04 -11.98
CA LEU A 225 2.31 -18.63 -13.00
C LEU A 225 2.79 -20.03 -12.57
N PRO A 226 3.36 -20.83 -13.49
CA PRO A 226 3.96 -22.11 -13.17
C PRO A 226 4.98 -22.01 -12.03
N TRP A 227 5.19 -23.11 -11.35
CA TRP A 227 6.11 -23.25 -10.21
C TRP A 227 5.77 -22.37 -9.01
N GLY A 228 4.51 -21.88 -8.90
CA GLY A 228 4.05 -21.03 -7.80
C GLY A 228 4.73 -19.66 -7.80
N MET A 229 5.01 -19.10 -8.96
CA MET A 229 5.35 -17.69 -9.13
C MET A 229 4.07 -16.86 -9.23
N THR A 230 4.14 -15.61 -8.84
CA THR A 230 3.09 -14.62 -9.08
C THR A 230 3.65 -13.45 -9.87
N PHE A 231 2.89 -12.97 -10.84
CA PHE A 231 3.23 -11.79 -11.61
C PHE A 231 2.13 -10.75 -11.45
N GLN A 232 2.51 -9.51 -11.20
CA GLN A 232 1.62 -8.37 -11.12
C GLN A 232 2.09 -7.27 -12.07
N ALA A 233 1.16 -6.64 -12.75
CA ALA A 233 1.39 -5.44 -13.54
C ALA A 233 0.38 -4.38 -13.12
N GLU A 234 0.87 -3.27 -12.60
CA GLU A 234 0.07 -2.10 -12.23
C GLU A 234 0.35 -0.96 -13.18
N PHE A 235 -0.70 -0.24 -13.52
CA PHE A 235 -0.66 0.99 -14.30
C PHE A 235 -1.50 2.05 -13.58
N ASP A 236 -0.93 3.23 -13.38
CA ASP A 236 -1.61 4.40 -12.81
C ASP A 236 -1.32 5.59 -13.71
N ASP A 237 -2.35 6.23 -14.21
CA ASP A 237 -2.26 7.41 -15.08
C ASP A 237 -3.26 8.45 -14.63
N GLY A 238 -2.83 9.71 -14.54
CA GLY A 238 -3.68 10.78 -14.06
C GLY A 238 -3.35 12.14 -14.65
N ILE A 239 -4.38 12.92 -14.84
CA ILE A 239 -4.30 14.32 -15.26
C ILE A 239 -4.61 15.19 -14.05
N PHE A 240 -3.64 16.01 -13.65
CA PHE A 240 -3.80 17.03 -12.62
C PHE A 240 -4.38 18.30 -13.25
N ALA A 241 -5.49 18.76 -12.71
CA ALA A 241 -6.00 20.10 -12.94
C ALA A 241 -5.83 20.92 -11.66
N TYR A 242 -4.85 21.79 -11.63
CA TYR A 242 -4.54 22.63 -10.49
C TYR A 242 -5.53 23.78 -10.37
N GLY A 243 -5.91 24.12 -9.14
CA GLY A 243 -6.70 25.31 -8.88
C GLY A 243 -5.92 26.61 -9.07
N ARG A 244 -6.64 27.71 -9.11
CA ARG A 244 -6.18 29.06 -9.49
C ARG A 244 -4.98 29.63 -8.73
N GLU A 245 -4.57 29.05 -7.60
CA GLU A 245 -3.64 29.71 -6.68
C GLU A 245 -2.26 29.06 -6.60
N ASN A 246 -1.64 28.77 -7.75
CA ASN A 246 -0.22 28.45 -7.74
C ASN A 246 0.61 29.75 -7.75
N ARG A 247 0.62 30.48 -6.62
CA ARG A 247 1.29 31.79 -6.47
C ARG A 247 2.80 31.75 -6.69
N ASN A 248 3.44 30.59 -6.49
CA ASN A 248 4.90 30.49 -6.58
C ASN A 248 5.44 30.52 -8.02
N SER A 249 4.61 30.35 -9.03
CA SER A 249 5.05 30.39 -10.43
C SER A 249 4.90 31.74 -11.09
N GLY A 250 4.41 32.76 -10.39
CA GLY A 250 4.10 34.08 -10.95
C GLY A 250 2.89 34.10 -11.90
N ASN A 251 2.27 32.95 -12.13
CA ASN A 251 1.16 32.78 -13.08
C ASN A 251 -0.17 32.67 -12.32
N VAL A 252 -0.55 33.76 -11.67
CA VAL A 252 -1.85 33.84 -10.99
C VAL A 252 -2.96 33.82 -12.05
N GLY A 253 -3.87 32.86 -11.99
CA GLY A 253 -5.06 32.82 -12.83
C GLY A 253 -4.96 31.94 -14.08
N GLU A 254 -3.86 31.23 -14.30
CA GLU A 254 -3.74 30.30 -15.41
C GLU A 254 -4.09 28.87 -14.98
N ASP A 255 -4.85 28.16 -15.84
CA ASP A 255 -5.14 26.75 -15.66
C ASP A 255 -3.87 25.94 -15.90
N LEU A 256 -3.25 25.48 -14.83
CA LEU A 256 -2.10 24.59 -14.89
C LEU A 256 -2.58 23.14 -14.94
N SER A 257 -2.06 22.37 -15.86
CA SER A 257 -2.32 20.93 -15.94
C SER A 257 -1.02 20.17 -16.15
N ALA A 258 -0.94 19.03 -15.49
CA ALA A 258 0.13 18.05 -15.68
C ALA A 258 -0.47 16.68 -15.85
N GLU A 259 0.23 15.82 -16.56
CA GLU A 259 -0.10 14.41 -16.67
C GLU A 259 1.05 13.60 -16.08
N TYR A 260 0.72 12.55 -15.37
CA TYR A 260 1.68 11.57 -14.87
C TYR A 260 1.20 10.17 -15.18
N GLY A 261 2.12 9.25 -15.29
CA GLY A 261 1.81 7.83 -15.36
C GLY A 261 2.91 7.01 -14.75
N ASN A 262 2.53 5.88 -14.20
CA ASN A 262 3.42 4.90 -13.61
C ASN A 262 3.05 3.50 -14.06
N VAL A 263 4.06 2.68 -14.35
CA VAL A 263 3.91 1.25 -14.61
C VAL A 263 4.81 0.51 -13.65
N GLU A 264 4.26 -0.38 -12.86
CA GLU A 264 5.02 -1.28 -11.99
C GLU A 264 4.79 -2.73 -12.42
N LEU A 265 5.88 -3.47 -12.58
CA LEU A 265 5.87 -4.91 -12.84
C LEU A 265 6.54 -5.61 -11.67
N THR A 266 5.85 -6.54 -11.05
CA THR A 266 6.35 -7.31 -9.91
C THR A 266 6.29 -8.81 -10.21
N LEU A 267 7.41 -9.49 -10.04
CA LEU A 267 7.50 -10.95 -10.10
C LEU A 267 7.94 -11.47 -8.74
N THR A 268 7.14 -12.38 -8.17
CA THR A 268 7.41 -12.95 -6.84
C THR A 268 7.51 -14.47 -6.92
N LYS A 269 8.42 -15.03 -6.14
CA LYS A 269 8.55 -16.46 -5.91
C LYS A 269 8.84 -16.73 -4.45
N GLU A 270 8.11 -17.67 -3.86
CA GLU A 270 8.40 -18.20 -2.53
C GLU A 270 8.82 -19.66 -2.60
N PHE A 271 9.87 -20.00 -1.85
CA PHE A 271 10.32 -21.38 -1.64
C PHE A 271 10.09 -21.75 -0.19
N GLN A 272 9.33 -22.81 0.04
CA GLN A 272 9.10 -23.33 1.38
C GLN A 272 10.37 -24.04 1.85
N LEU A 273 11.05 -23.49 2.88
CA LEU A 273 12.24 -24.09 3.46
C LEU A 273 11.90 -25.04 4.61
N TYR A 274 10.97 -24.64 5.47
CA TYR A 274 10.48 -25.46 6.57
C TYR A 274 9.04 -25.09 6.92
N LYS A 275 8.22 -26.08 7.23
CA LYS A 275 6.84 -25.88 7.67
C LYS A 275 6.46 -26.88 8.75
N SER A 276 5.86 -26.40 9.81
CA SER A 276 5.22 -27.19 10.87
C SER A 276 3.87 -26.57 11.25
N ALA A 277 3.19 -27.13 12.23
CA ALA A 277 1.91 -26.57 12.70
C ALA A 277 2.02 -25.11 13.20
N LYS A 278 3.18 -24.73 13.76
CA LYS A 278 3.39 -23.39 14.33
C LYS A 278 4.45 -22.56 13.60
N ASN A 279 5.31 -23.19 12.81
CA ASN A 279 6.45 -22.52 12.20
C ASN A 279 6.39 -22.62 10.69
N ASP A 280 6.67 -21.53 10.02
CA ASP A 280 6.70 -21.42 8.57
C ASP A 280 7.91 -20.56 8.16
N LEU A 281 8.91 -21.19 7.54
CA LEU A 281 10.15 -20.57 7.08
C LEU A 281 10.20 -20.63 5.56
N ARG A 282 10.40 -19.49 4.91
CA ARG A 282 10.43 -19.37 3.45
C ARG A 282 11.62 -18.53 3.00
N LEU A 283 12.11 -18.84 1.79
CA LEU A 283 12.89 -17.90 1.00
C LEU A 283 11.92 -17.18 0.06
N HIS A 284 11.92 -15.88 0.15
CA HIS A 284 11.15 -14.97 -0.71
C HIS A 284 12.08 -14.30 -1.70
N LEU A 285 11.72 -14.33 -2.97
CA LEU A 285 12.41 -13.62 -4.03
C LEU A 285 11.40 -12.69 -4.72
N GLU A 286 11.72 -11.41 -4.83
CA GLU A 286 10.88 -10.42 -5.48
C GLU A 286 11.73 -9.60 -6.45
N GLY A 287 11.27 -9.48 -7.67
CA GLY A 287 11.78 -8.57 -8.68
C GLY A 287 10.74 -7.51 -8.98
N VAL A 288 11.11 -6.24 -8.93
CA VAL A 288 10.23 -5.12 -9.26
C VAL A 288 10.89 -4.26 -10.33
N TYR A 289 10.14 -3.93 -11.35
CA TYR A 289 10.50 -2.91 -12.33
C TYR A 289 9.40 -1.85 -12.34
N GLU A 290 9.79 -0.61 -12.14
CA GLU A 290 8.90 0.54 -12.14
C GLU A 290 9.41 1.56 -13.14
N THR A 291 8.53 2.09 -13.96
CA THR A 291 8.83 3.20 -14.86
C THR A 291 7.73 4.25 -14.76
N SER A 292 8.15 5.48 -14.77
CA SER A 292 7.25 6.62 -14.62
C SER A 292 7.50 7.66 -15.69
N TYR A 293 6.48 8.44 -15.98
CA TYR A 293 6.57 9.57 -16.87
C TYR A 293 5.69 10.71 -16.35
N SER A 294 6.10 11.93 -16.65
CA SER A 294 5.25 13.10 -16.46
C SER A 294 5.53 14.12 -17.55
N TRP A 295 4.54 14.93 -17.85
CA TRP A 295 4.71 16.09 -18.72
C TRP A 295 3.77 17.22 -18.32
N SER A 296 4.23 18.45 -18.56
CA SER A 296 3.46 19.66 -18.34
C SER A 296 3.79 20.70 -19.40
N LYS A 297 2.87 21.62 -19.68
CA LYS A 297 3.10 22.73 -20.59
C LYS A 297 3.82 23.90 -19.93
N LYS A 298 3.82 23.98 -18.61
CA LYS A 298 4.38 25.09 -17.81
C LYS A 298 5.20 24.56 -16.65
N ASP A 299 6.03 25.43 -16.08
CA ASP A 299 6.79 25.10 -14.88
C ASP A 299 5.83 24.83 -13.72
N ILE A 300 5.72 23.60 -13.31
CA ILE A 300 4.96 23.17 -12.14
C ILE A 300 5.96 22.74 -11.06
N ALA A 301 5.85 23.34 -9.89
CA ALA A 301 6.84 23.20 -8.83
C ALA A 301 7.01 21.76 -8.33
N SER A 302 5.99 20.93 -8.36
CA SER A 302 6.11 19.48 -8.16
C SER A 302 4.86 18.77 -8.67
N VAL A 303 5.06 17.67 -9.35
CA VAL A 303 4.04 16.64 -9.55
C VAL A 303 4.33 15.55 -8.53
N GLU A 304 3.33 15.02 -7.87
CA GLU A 304 3.48 13.99 -6.84
C GLU A 304 4.42 12.87 -7.32
N GLY A 305 5.52 12.68 -6.61
CA GLY A 305 6.51 11.63 -6.91
C GLY A 305 7.53 11.93 -8.03
N PHE A 306 7.43 13.03 -8.76
CA PHE A 306 8.24 13.26 -9.96
C PHE A 306 9.18 14.48 -9.90
N GLY A 307 9.27 15.17 -8.76
CA GLY A 307 10.13 16.37 -8.64
C GLY A 307 9.61 17.56 -9.44
N THR A 308 10.47 18.55 -9.69
CA THR A 308 10.13 19.77 -10.41
C THR A 308 10.07 19.50 -11.91
N VAL A 309 8.93 19.73 -12.54
CA VAL A 309 8.78 19.71 -13.99
C VAL A 309 9.03 21.12 -14.52
N ARG A 310 10.10 21.31 -15.28
CA ARG A 310 10.36 22.57 -15.98
C ARG A 310 9.92 22.45 -17.44
N ALA A 311 9.00 23.27 -17.83
CA ALA A 311 8.53 23.35 -19.20
C ALA A 311 8.92 24.70 -19.80
N ASN A 312 9.87 24.71 -20.72
CA ASN A 312 10.25 25.91 -21.50
C ASN A 312 9.20 26.20 -22.59
N GLY A 313 7.91 26.24 -22.22
CA GLY A 313 6.82 26.42 -23.17
C GLY A 313 6.57 25.24 -24.12
N LYS A 314 7.30 24.13 -23.96
CA LYS A 314 7.14 22.88 -24.71
C LYS A 314 6.72 21.77 -23.75
N LYS A 315 5.94 20.80 -24.25
CA LYS A 315 5.68 19.57 -23.50
C LYS A 315 7.01 18.84 -23.30
N GLU A 316 7.52 18.84 -22.08
CA GLU A 316 8.68 18.02 -21.72
C GLU A 316 8.20 16.73 -21.09
N ARG A 317 8.71 15.62 -21.60
CA ARG A 317 8.52 14.30 -21.01
C ARG A 317 9.67 14.04 -20.05
N LEU A 318 9.35 13.95 -18.78
CA LEU A 318 10.27 13.41 -17.78
C LEU A 318 9.95 11.92 -17.61
N GLY A 319 10.96 11.10 -17.63
CA GLY A 319 10.82 9.66 -17.45
C GLY A 319 11.98 9.13 -16.63
N GLY A 320 11.68 8.17 -15.79
CA GLY A 320 12.66 7.46 -15.01
C GLY A 320 12.30 5.98 -14.90
N TYR A 321 13.21 5.16 -14.43
CA TYR A 321 12.92 3.80 -14.06
C TYR A 321 13.60 3.43 -12.74
N SER A 322 12.99 2.51 -12.04
CA SER A 322 13.53 1.86 -10.86
C SER A 322 13.47 0.35 -11.09
N ALA A 323 14.53 -0.35 -10.78
CA ALA A 323 14.51 -1.80 -10.77
C ALA A 323 15.09 -2.29 -9.46
N LYS A 324 14.47 -3.33 -8.89
CA LYS A 324 14.81 -3.88 -7.58
C LYS A 324 14.77 -5.40 -7.63
N PHE A 325 15.73 -6.03 -6.97
CA PHE A 325 15.69 -7.44 -6.61
C PHE A 325 15.79 -7.55 -5.09
N ASP A 326 14.86 -8.26 -4.46
CA ASP A 326 14.71 -8.35 -3.01
C ASP A 326 14.65 -9.82 -2.54
N PRO A 327 15.78 -10.47 -2.32
CA PRO A 327 15.84 -11.75 -1.64
C PRO A 327 15.68 -11.58 -0.13
N ALA A 328 14.82 -12.39 0.49
CA ALA A 328 14.60 -12.35 1.93
C ALA A 328 14.24 -13.72 2.51
N ILE A 329 14.65 -13.93 3.76
CA ILE A 329 14.15 -15.02 4.59
C ILE A 329 12.95 -14.51 5.38
N VAL A 330 11.85 -15.21 5.29
CA VAL A 330 10.61 -14.93 6.00
C VAL A 330 10.33 -16.05 6.98
N TYR A 331 10.14 -15.70 8.25
CA TYR A 331 9.76 -16.64 9.28
C TYR A 331 8.48 -16.18 9.95
N ASN A 332 7.48 -17.09 9.99
CA ASN A 332 6.21 -16.87 10.67
C ASN A 332 6.08 -17.87 11.81
N PHE A 333 5.69 -17.38 12.97
CA PHE A 333 5.40 -18.19 14.15
C PHE A 333 3.95 -17.98 14.58
N LYS A 334 3.15 -19.05 14.51
CA LYS A 334 1.76 -19.08 14.99
C LYS A 334 1.75 -19.17 16.51
N ALA A 335 1.70 -18.03 17.18
CA ALA A 335 1.71 -17.96 18.64
C ALA A 335 0.39 -18.50 19.23
N THR A 336 -0.74 -18.14 18.61
CA THR A 336 -2.08 -18.66 18.90
C THR A 336 -2.83 -18.88 17.58
N ASP A 337 -4.08 -19.36 17.65
CA ASP A 337 -4.92 -19.47 16.44
C ASP A 337 -5.23 -18.11 15.81
N TYR A 338 -5.15 -17.05 16.59
CA TYR A 338 -5.49 -15.68 16.18
C TYR A 338 -4.27 -14.78 16.00
N VAL A 339 -3.09 -15.16 16.49
CA VAL A 339 -1.90 -14.32 16.49
C VAL A 339 -0.72 -15.02 15.81
N THR A 340 -0.18 -14.39 14.78
CA THR A 340 1.05 -14.80 14.11
C THR A 340 2.11 -13.72 14.30
N LEU A 341 3.27 -14.09 14.80
CA LEU A 341 4.47 -13.26 14.81
C LEU A 341 5.23 -13.50 13.52
N PHE A 342 5.82 -12.46 12.95
CA PHE A 342 6.62 -12.61 11.73
C PHE A 342 7.92 -11.82 11.79
N THR A 343 8.91 -12.35 11.08
CA THR A 343 10.19 -11.69 10.85
C THR A 343 10.57 -11.87 9.39
N ARG A 344 11.07 -10.81 8.75
CA ARG A 344 11.67 -10.85 7.42
C ARG A 344 13.03 -10.18 7.47
N VAL A 345 14.05 -10.87 7.00
CA VAL A 345 15.42 -10.35 6.89
C VAL A 345 15.86 -10.51 5.44
N GLY A 346 16.32 -9.44 4.84
CA GLY A 346 16.68 -9.44 3.44
C GLY A 346 17.61 -8.30 3.08
N ALA A 347 17.87 -8.17 1.79
CA ALA A 347 18.63 -7.05 1.25
C ALA A 347 18.08 -6.67 -0.13
N GLU A 348 17.77 -5.40 -0.31
CA GLU A 348 17.33 -4.87 -1.59
C GLU A 348 18.53 -4.54 -2.47
N TYR A 349 18.64 -5.16 -3.65
CA TYR A 349 19.55 -4.74 -4.71
C TYR A 349 18.80 -3.85 -5.68
N LYS A 350 19.09 -2.57 -5.63
CA LYS A 350 18.31 -1.56 -6.36
C LYS A 350 19.23 -0.60 -7.12
N ASN A 351 18.78 -0.16 -8.31
CA ASN A 351 19.38 0.98 -8.98
C ASN A 351 19.00 2.26 -8.21
N ARG A 352 20.01 2.93 -7.65
CA ARG A 352 19.81 4.13 -6.87
C ARG A 352 20.08 5.36 -7.72
N THR A 353 19.12 6.28 -7.78
CA THR A 353 19.28 7.55 -8.45
C THR A 353 20.13 8.50 -7.62
N GLN A 354 20.93 9.31 -8.28
CA GLN A 354 21.49 10.51 -7.66
C GLN A 354 20.37 11.44 -7.22
N SER A 355 20.68 12.37 -6.30
CA SER A 355 19.72 13.32 -5.74
C SER A 355 18.89 14.07 -6.77
N VAL A 356 17.76 14.59 -6.33
CA VAL A 356 16.73 15.29 -7.10
C VAL A 356 17.27 16.44 -7.97
N ASP A 357 18.41 17.05 -7.63
CA ASP A 357 19.09 18.05 -8.45
C ASP A 357 19.58 17.52 -9.80
N SER A 358 19.56 16.23 -10.02
CA SER A 358 19.97 15.58 -11.28
C SER A 358 18.83 15.35 -12.27
N TYR A 359 17.65 15.87 -12.05
CA TYR A 359 16.62 16.02 -13.10
C TYR A 359 16.97 17.10 -14.14
N SER A 360 18.23 17.57 -14.14
CA SER A 360 18.72 18.35 -15.26
C SER A 360 18.64 17.48 -16.52
N SER A 361 18.24 18.09 -17.62
CA SER A 361 17.98 17.51 -18.93
C SER A 361 19.08 16.60 -19.51
N THR A 362 20.25 16.56 -18.89
CA THR A 362 21.41 15.78 -19.29
C THR A 362 21.54 14.42 -18.62
N ASN A 363 20.80 14.14 -17.53
CA ASN A 363 20.89 12.88 -16.79
C ASN A 363 19.62 12.01 -16.90
N ARG A 364 19.00 11.97 -18.07
CA ARG A 364 17.81 11.16 -18.39
C ARG A 364 18.04 9.64 -18.37
N HIS A 365 19.22 9.19 -18.04
CA HIS A 365 19.54 7.77 -17.99
C HIS A 365 19.37 7.31 -16.54
N GLY A 366 18.49 6.34 -16.36
CA GLY A 366 18.19 5.73 -15.06
C GLY A 366 19.43 5.46 -14.24
N ALA A 367 19.27 5.36 -12.95
CA ALA A 367 20.36 5.22 -12.02
C ALA A 367 21.36 4.18 -12.47
N LYS A 368 22.60 4.61 -12.65
CA LYS A 368 23.70 3.73 -13.06
C LYS A 368 24.31 2.95 -11.91
N HIS A 369 23.82 3.18 -10.66
CA HIS A 369 24.47 2.69 -9.45
C HIS A 369 23.60 1.67 -8.75
N TRP A 370 23.87 0.42 -9.03
CA TRP A 370 23.27 -0.72 -8.35
C TRP A 370 23.96 -0.97 -7.02
N ARG A 371 23.20 -1.04 -5.91
CA ARG A 371 23.72 -1.24 -4.56
C ARG A 371 22.75 -2.06 -3.73
N TRP A 372 23.33 -2.81 -2.81
CA TRP A 372 22.61 -3.52 -1.78
C TRP A 372 22.27 -2.61 -0.61
N GLN A 373 21.12 -2.84 -0.01
CA GLN A 373 20.74 -2.28 1.28
C GLN A 373 20.07 -3.35 2.11
N PRO A 374 20.70 -3.77 3.23
CA PRO A 374 20.09 -4.75 4.13
C PRO A 374 18.91 -4.15 4.87
N TYR A 375 17.95 -4.99 5.21
CA TYR A 375 16.83 -4.60 6.04
C TYR A 375 16.36 -5.76 6.93
N ALA A 376 15.65 -5.38 8.00
CA ALA A 376 14.91 -6.30 8.84
C ALA A 376 13.50 -5.77 9.09
N ARG A 377 12.54 -6.68 9.17
CA ARG A 377 11.14 -6.39 9.52
C ARG A 377 10.70 -7.37 10.58
N VAL A 378 10.04 -6.88 11.62
CA VAL A 378 9.45 -7.70 12.67
C VAL A 378 8.04 -7.20 12.96
N GLY A 379 7.15 -8.09 13.29
CA GLY A 379 5.79 -7.67 13.57
C GLY A 379 4.90 -8.80 14.03
N PHE A 380 3.63 -8.48 14.15
CA PHE A 380 2.58 -9.44 14.41
C PHE A 380 1.34 -9.13 13.59
N LYS A 381 0.57 -10.16 13.34
CA LYS A 381 -0.78 -10.08 12.77
C LYS A 381 -1.75 -10.79 13.70
N ALA A 382 -2.78 -10.07 14.14
CA ALA A 382 -3.90 -10.61 14.90
C ALA A 382 -5.15 -10.63 14.01
N THR A 383 -5.95 -11.72 14.12
CA THR A 383 -7.24 -11.87 13.43
C THR A 383 -8.34 -12.06 14.46
N PHE A 384 -9.56 -11.57 14.17
CA PHE A 384 -10.72 -11.64 15.05
C PHE A 384 -12.02 -11.82 14.26
#